data_826a7952eec88f4db20b2cd322746d5d
#
_entry.id   826a7952eec88f4db20b2cd322746d5d
#
_cell.length_a   1.000
_cell.length_b   1.000
_cell.length_c   1.000
_cell.angle_alpha   90.00
_cell.angle_beta   90.00
_cell.angle_gamma   90.00
#
_symmetry.space_group_name_H-M   'P 1'
#
loop_
_entity.id
_entity.type
_entity.pdbx_description
1 polymer ?
#
loop_
_entity_poly.entity_id
_entity_poly.type
_entity_poly.pdbx_seq_one_letter_code
_entity_poly.pdbx_strand_id
1 'polypeptide(L)'
;NGSSKDFKIRMTSSNRARFLYALESKIPIVKELISKLHGKTLVFGLDNQSLTNICPTAIVESNKNLAKDLDDFKNGITQLGASNRILRQGENIKGLANIIFHSYYGKFVPLRQCLGRSRKADSVGIIVLIMTSGTQEEVWFKNATEGLNSNWIYTTSVDEIISKI
;
A
#
# COMPACT_ATOMS: atom_id res chain seq x y z
N ASN A 1 6.34 16.56 35.51
CA ASN A 1 5.56 17.48 34.65
C ASN A 1 5.85 17.37 33.15
N GLY A 2 6.84 16.61 32.71
CA GLY A 2 7.13 16.34 31.30
C GLY A 2 6.18 15.32 30.65
N SER A 3 5.75 14.34 31.42
CA SER A 3 4.97 13.17 30.96
C SER A 3 3.61 13.54 30.30
N SER A 4 2.91 14.56 30.79
CA SER A 4 1.57 14.90 30.28
C SER A 4 1.60 15.62 28.92
N LYS A 5 2.60 16.49 28.67
CA LYS A 5 2.79 17.17 27.39
C LYS A 5 3.26 16.21 26.30
N ASP A 6 4.19 15.34 26.63
CA ASP A 6 4.72 14.33 25.70
C ASP A 6 3.66 13.32 25.30
N PHE A 7 2.77 12.94 26.21
CA PHE A 7 1.62 12.07 25.92
C PHE A 7 0.63 12.73 24.95
N LYS A 8 0.30 14.01 25.16
CA LYS A 8 -0.58 14.77 24.26
C LYS A 8 0.01 14.94 22.86
N ILE A 9 1.31 15.21 22.76
CA ILE A 9 2.01 15.32 21.47
C ILE A 9 2.01 13.98 20.73
N ARG A 10 2.26 12.87 21.41
CA ARG A 10 2.22 11.52 20.82
C ARG A 10 0.82 11.15 20.35
N MET A 11 -0.22 11.42 21.14
CA MET A 11 -1.61 11.20 20.71
C MET A 11 -1.99 12.01 19.48
N THR A 12 -1.59 13.28 19.43
CA THR A 12 -1.85 14.14 18.27
C THR A 12 -1.14 13.63 17.01
N SER A 13 0.09 13.16 17.12
CA SER A 13 0.83 12.57 16.01
C SER A 13 0.18 11.27 15.49
N SER A 14 -0.27 10.40 16.40
CA SER A 14 -0.98 9.18 16.05
C SER A 14 -2.32 9.46 15.35
N ASN A 15 -3.06 10.48 15.80
CA ASN A 15 -4.32 10.86 15.19
C ASN A 15 -4.10 11.45 13.78
N ARG A 16 -3.07 12.27 13.58
CA ARG A 16 -2.71 12.77 12.25
C ARG A 16 -2.33 11.63 11.30
N ALA A 17 -1.54 10.67 11.77
CA ALA A 17 -1.18 9.51 10.98
C ALA A 17 -2.42 8.69 10.58
N ARG A 18 -3.32 8.40 11.53
CA ARG A 18 -4.58 7.70 11.26
C ARG A 18 -5.45 8.44 10.24
N PHE A 19 -5.53 9.76 10.34
CA PHE A 19 -6.25 10.58 9.37
C PHE A 19 -5.67 10.40 7.96
N LEU A 20 -4.35 10.47 7.79
CA LEU A 20 -3.68 10.25 6.49
C LEU A 20 -3.90 8.84 5.95
N TYR A 21 -3.95 7.83 6.82
CA TYR A 21 -4.22 6.44 6.40
C TYR A 21 -5.65 6.23 5.91
N ALA A 22 -6.61 6.97 6.45
CA ALA A 22 -8.03 6.86 6.16
C ALA A 22 -8.54 7.91 5.16
N LEU A 23 -7.65 8.62 4.44
CA LEU A 23 -8.05 9.62 3.45
C LEU A 23 -8.90 9.02 2.33
N GLU A 24 -10.20 9.28 2.37
CA GLU A 24 -11.16 8.78 1.38
C GLU A 24 -10.86 9.25 -0.04
N SER A 25 -10.26 10.44 -0.20
CA SER A 25 -9.85 10.99 -1.50
C SER A 25 -8.85 10.13 -2.26
N LYS A 26 -8.13 9.25 -1.58
CA LYS A 26 -7.20 8.28 -2.20
C LYS A 26 -7.91 7.07 -2.82
N ILE A 27 -9.12 6.74 -2.36
CA ILE A 27 -9.85 5.55 -2.81
C ILE A 27 -10.17 5.60 -4.31
N PRO A 28 -10.76 6.68 -4.88
CA PRO A 28 -10.99 6.76 -6.30
C PRO A 28 -9.71 6.68 -7.13
N ILE A 29 -8.61 7.28 -6.66
CA ILE A 29 -7.29 7.21 -7.31
C ILE A 29 -6.82 5.76 -7.40
N VAL A 30 -6.90 5.02 -6.29
CA VAL A 30 -6.52 3.59 -6.28
C VAL A 30 -7.38 2.78 -7.23
N LYS A 31 -8.70 3.00 -7.24
CA LYS A 31 -9.62 2.30 -8.14
C LYS A 31 -9.33 2.58 -9.60
N GLU A 32 -9.00 3.82 -9.94
CA GLU A 32 -8.61 4.20 -11.29
C GLU A 32 -7.29 3.53 -11.71
N LEU A 33 -6.27 3.55 -10.86
CA LEU A 33 -5.02 2.82 -11.10
C LEU A 33 -5.26 1.33 -11.32
N ILE A 34 -6.08 0.68 -10.49
CA ILE A 34 -6.44 -0.74 -10.64
C ILE A 34 -7.09 -1.01 -11.99
N SER A 35 -7.95 -0.13 -12.48
CA SER A 35 -8.65 -0.30 -13.76
C SER A 35 -7.73 -0.21 -14.98
N LYS A 36 -6.55 0.40 -14.83
CA LYS A 36 -5.55 0.58 -15.89
C LYS A 36 -4.42 -0.45 -15.84
N LEU A 37 -4.08 -0.90 -14.64
CA LEU A 37 -2.97 -1.85 -14.44
C LEU A 37 -3.37 -3.26 -14.88
N HIS A 38 -2.50 -3.88 -15.66
CA HIS A 38 -2.67 -5.26 -16.10
C HIS A 38 -2.00 -6.24 -15.13
N GLY A 39 -2.65 -7.38 -14.90
CA GLY A 39 -2.13 -8.46 -14.08
C GLY A 39 -2.51 -8.37 -12.60
N LYS A 40 -2.04 -9.35 -11.85
CA LYS A 40 -2.37 -9.50 -10.43
C LYS A 40 -1.87 -8.31 -9.61
N THR A 41 -2.79 -7.64 -8.94
CA THR A 41 -2.55 -6.41 -8.18
C THR A 41 -2.84 -6.60 -6.70
N LEU A 42 -1.93 -6.16 -5.85
CA LEU A 42 -2.12 -6.10 -4.39
C LEU A 42 -2.15 -4.65 -3.93
N VAL A 43 -3.22 -4.26 -3.26
CA VAL A 43 -3.31 -2.98 -2.56
C VAL A 43 -2.92 -3.16 -1.10
N PHE A 44 -1.94 -2.40 -0.66
CA PHE A 44 -1.52 -2.36 0.74
C PHE A 44 -1.96 -1.07 1.40
N GLY A 45 -2.50 -1.15 2.60
CA GLY A 45 -2.91 0.00 3.40
C GLY A 45 -2.94 -0.30 4.88
N LEU A 46 -3.12 0.74 5.68
CA LEU A 46 -3.13 0.66 7.15
C LEU A 46 -4.53 0.81 7.73
N ASP A 47 -5.49 1.28 6.92
CA ASP A 47 -6.89 1.42 7.31
C ASP A 47 -7.75 0.33 6.67
N ASN A 48 -8.37 -0.52 7.49
CA ASN A 48 -9.16 -1.66 7.03
C ASN A 48 -10.42 -1.23 6.26
N GLN A 49 -11.04 -0.12 6.66
CA GLN A 49 -12.26 0.38 5.99
C GLN A 49 -11.94 0.83 4.56
N SER A 50 -10.86 1.59 4.38
CA SER A 50 -10.39 1.99 3.05
C SER A 50 -10.09 0.78 2.17
N LEU A 51 -9.42 -0.23 2.71
CA LEU A 51 -9.11 -1.46 1.97
C LEU A 51 -10.38 -2.22 1.56
N THR A 52 -11.37 -2.32 2.44
CA THR A 52 -12.66 -2.95 2.12
C THR A 52 -13.44 -2.16 1.08
N ASN A 53 -13.37 -0.82 1.10
CA ASN A 53 -13.99 0.04 0.10
C ASN A 53 -13.32 -0.07 -1.28
N ILE A 54 -12.02 -0.39 -1.31
CA ILE A 54 -11.26 -0.63 -2.55
C ILE A 54 -11.54 -2.04 -3.09
N CYS A 55 -11.50 -3.05 -2.22
CA CYS A 55 -11.64 -4.46 -2.57
C CYS A 55 -12.59 -5.14 -1.57
N PRO A 56 -13.81 -5.54 -1.96
CA PRO A 56 -14.77 -6.18 -1.07
C PRO A 56 -14.26 -7.48 -0.43
N THR A 57 -13.37 -8.21 -1.12
CA THR A 57 -12.67 -9.40 -0.62
C THR A 57 -11.34 -9.07 0.05
N ALA A 58 -11.25 -7.89 0.69
CA ALA A 58 -10.02 -7.46 1.35
C ALA A 58 -9.61 -8.47 2.44
N ILE A 59 -8.32 -8.76 2.44
CA ILE A 59 -7.70 -9.75 3.31
C ILE A 59 -7.28 -9.03 4.61
N VAL A 60 -8.29 -8.75 5.43
CA VAL A 60 -8.18 -8.03 6.71
C VAL A 60 -8.84 -8.83 7.83
N GLU A 61 -8.46 -8.57 9.08
CA GLU A 61 -8.93 -9.35 10.24
C GLU A 61 -10.47 -9.37 10.41
N SER A 62 -11.15 -8.32 9.95
CA SER A 62 -12.62 -8.23 10.00
C SER A 62 -13.32 -9.04 8.92
N ASN A 63 -12.61 -9.60 7.95
CA ASN A 63 -13.18 -10.39 6.87
C ASN A 63 -13.50 -11.82 7.37
N LYS A 64 -14.78 -12.20 7.36
CA LYS A 64 -15.25 -13.52 7.79
C LYS A 64 -14.73 -14.66 6.89
N ASN A 65 -14.41 -14.36 5.64
CA ASN A 65 -13.93 -15.32 4.64
C ASN A 65 -12.41 -15.20 4.39
N LEU A 66 -11.67 -14.63 5.33
CA LEU A 66 -10.26 -14.30 5.20
C LEU A 66 -9.41 -15.42 4.58
N ALA A 67 -9.55 -16.64 5.08
CA ALA A 67 -8.74 -17.77 4.61
C ALA A 67 -9.04 -18.14 3.16
N LYS A 68 -10.32 -18.15 2.77
CA LYS A 68 -10.75 -18.43 1.41
C LYS A 68 -10.31 -17.33 0.45
N ASP A 69 -10.55 -16.07 0.77
CA ASP A 69 -10.23 -14.94 -0.09
C ASP A 69 -8.71 -14.79 -0.29
N LEU A 70 -7.93 -15.12 0.74
CA LEU A 70 -6.48 -15.21 0.64
C LEU A 70 -6.03 -16.33 -0.31
N ASP A 71 -6.63 -17.52 -0.18
CA ASP A 71 -6.29 -18.67 -1.02
C ASP A 71 -6.69 -18.42 -2.48
N ASP A 72 -7.88 -17.89 -2.72
CA ASP A 72 -8.35 -17.47 -4.05
C ASP A 72 -7.40 -16.45 -4.69
N PHE A 73 -6.91 -15.47 -3.92
CA PHE A 73 -5.92 -14.50 -4.42
C PHE A 73 -4.56 -15.16 -4.69
N LYS A 74 -4.05 -16.01 -3.80
CA LYS A 74 -2.78 -16.70 -4.01
C LYS A 74 -2.80 -17.58 -5.26
N ASN A 75 -3.88 -18.31 -5.46
CA ASN A 75 -4.04 -19.24 -6.58
C ASN A 75 -4.43 -18.56 -7.91
N GLY A 76 -4.68 -17.24 -7.89
CA GLY A 76 -5.00 -16.46 -9.09
C GLY A 76 -6.46 -16.58 -9.53
N ILE A 77 -7.34 -17.10 -8.68
CA ILE A 77 -8.80 -17.08 -8.89
C ILE A 77 -9.29 -15.64 -8.89
N THR A 78 -8.77 -14.81 -7.98
CA THR A 78 -8.94 -13.37 -7.99
C THR A 78 -7.64 -12.66 -8.37
N GLN A 79 -7.74 -11.61 -9.19
CA GLN A 79 -6.59 -10.83 -9.64
C GLN A 79 -6.34 -9.57 -8.78
N LEU A 80 -7.28 -9.20 -7.92
CA LEU A 80 -7.18 -8.09 -6.99
C LEU A 80 -7.21 -8.60 -5.56
N GLY A 81 -6.22 -8.20 -4.76
CA GLY A 81 -6.20 -8.36 -3.32
C GLY A 81 -5.93 -7.03 -2.61
N ALA A 82 -6.44 -6.87 -1.40
CA ALA A 82 -6.13 -5.74 -0.54
C ALA A 82 -5.81 -6.22 0.87
N SER A 83 -4.74 -5.72 1.49
CA SER A 83 -4.32 -6.23 2.80
C SER A 83 -3.55 -5.20 3.62
N ASN A 84 -3.63 -5.33 4.94
CA ASN A 84 -2.85 -4.53 5.88
C ASN A 84 -1.60 -5.26 6.43
N ARG A 85 -1.52 -6.58 6.35
CA ARG A 85 -0.49 -7.38 7.05
C ARG A 85 0.17 -8.50 6.27
N ILE A 86 -0.44 -9.03 5.23
CA ILE A 86 -0.03 -10.30 4.59
C ILE A 86 1.38 -10.28 4.03
N LEU A 87 1.82 -9.15 3.52
CA LEU A 87 3.21 -9.02 3.05
C LEU A 87 4.26 -9.12 4.16
N ARG A 88 3.86 -8.91 5.42
CA ARG A 88 4.77 -9.03 6.58
C ARG A 88 5.06 -10.50 6.93
N GLN A 89 4.18 -11.42 6.58
CA GLN A 89 4.28 -12.83 6.98
C GLN A 89 5.06 -13.72 6.00
N GLY A 90 5.72 -13.14 4.99
CA GLY A 90 6.57 -13.94 4.11
C GLY A 90 5.84 -14.75 3.04
N GLU A 91 4.54 -14.58 2.86
CA GLU A 91 3.77 -15.33 1.90
C GLU A 91 4.16 -15.05 0.44
N ASN A 92 4.35 -16.10 -0.34
CA ASN A 92 4.67 -16.01 -1.75
C ASN A 92 3.38 -15.92 -2.58
N ILE A 93 3.16 -14.79 -3.25
CA ILE A 93 2.01 -14.59 -4.13
C ILE A 93 2.50 -14.76 -5.57
N LYS A 94 2.18 -15.88 -6.19
CA LYS A 94 2.58 -16.17 -7.56
C LYS A 94 1.94 -15.18 -8.54
N GLY A 95 2.74 -14.70 -9.49
CA GLY A 95 2.27 -13.83 -10.56
C GLY A 95 1.88 -12.42 -10.10
N LEU A 96 2.35 -11.96 -8.92
CA LEU A 96 2.11 -10.60 -8.46
C LEU A 96 2.84 -9.61 -9.37
N ALA A 97 2.07 -8.86 -10.16
CA ALA A 97 2.59 -7.89 -11.12
C ALA A 97 2.65 -6.47 -10.54
N ASN A 98 1.64 -6.08 -9.75
CA ASN A 98 1.51 -4.71 -9.28
C ASN A 98 1.28 -4.65 -7.78
N ILE A 99 1.84 -3.62 -7.13
CA ILE A 99 1.59 -3.31 -5.73
C ILE A 99 1.27 -1.83 -5.60
N ILE A 100 0.13 -1.50 -4.98
CA ILE A 100 -0.28 -0.13 -4.70
C ILE A 100 -0.28 0.07 -3.19
N PHE A 101 0.50 1.01 -2.71
CA PHE A 101 0.45 1.46 -1.32
C PHE A 101 -0.54 2.62 -1.22
N HIS A 102 -1.77 2.33 -0.78
CA HIS A 102 -2.78 3.32 -0.44
C HIS A 102 -2.34 4.19 0.74
N SER A 103 -1.79 3.55 1.77
CA SER A 103 -1.20 4.22 2.93
C SER A 103 -0.01 3.42 3.48
N TYR A 104 0.97 4.14 4.02
CA TYR A 104 2.19 3.58 4.58
C TYR A 104 2.74 4.50 5.67
N TYR A 105 3.70 4.02 6.44
CA TYR A 105 4.41 4.84 7.41
C TYR A 105 5.93 4.68 7.27
N GLY A 106 6.68 5.64 7.80
CA GLY A 106 8.08 5.88 7.52
C GLY A 106 9.11 4.82 7.91
N LYS A 107 8.70 3.56 8.09
CA LYS A 107 9.64 2.46 8.25
C LYS A 107 9.66 1.58 7.02
N PHE A 108 10.81 1.50 6.43
CA PHE A 108 11.21 0.93 5.15
C PHE A 108 10.91 -0.57 4.94
N VAL A 109 10.65 -1.33 5.99
CA VAL A 109 10.61 -2.80 5.94
C VAL A 109 9.56 -3.35 4.97
N PRO A 110 8.31 -2.84 4.91
CA PRO A 110 7.32 -3.39 3.97
C PRO A 110 7.68 -3.19 2.51
N LEU A 111 8.23 -2.03 2.13
CA LEU A 111 8.58 -1.74 0.74
C LEU A 111 9.74 -2.62 0.25
N ARG A 112 10.79 -2.78 1.04
CA ARG A 112 11.91 -3.68 0.71
C ARG A 112 11.47 -5.14 0.58
N GLN A 113 10.56 -5.58 1.43
CA GLN A 113 9.99 -6.92 1.35
C GLN A 113 9.18 -7.11 0.05
N CYS A 114 8.43 -6.07 -0.37
CA CYS A 114 7.70 -6.09 -1.63
C CYS A 114 8.64 -6.11 -2.84
N LEU A 115 9.67 -5.26 -2.84
CA LEU A 115 10.70 -5.23 -3.90
C LEU A 115 11.42 -6.58 -4.05
N GLY A 116 11.71 -7.26 -2.93
CA GLY A 116 12.34 -8.58 -2.95
C GLY A 116 11.46 -9.67 -3.54
N ARG A 117 10.15 -9.47 -3.57
CA ARG A 117 9.16 -10.43 -4.09
C ARG A 117 8.80 -10.19 -5.54
N SER A 118 8.69 -8.94 -5.96
CA SER A 118 8.46 -8.58 -7.37
C SER A 118 9.62 -9.03 -8.27
N ARG A 119 10.84 -9.15 -7.73
CA ARG A 119 12.01 -9.68 -8.46
C ARG A 119 11.92 -11.17 -8.83
N LYS A 120 11.02 -11.93 -8.20
CA LYS A 120 10.83 -13.37 -8.47
C LYS A 120 9.70 -13.64 -9.46
N ALA A 121 8.98 -12.60 -9.89
CA ALA A 121 8.00 -12.70 -10.95
C ALA A 121 8.70 -12.47 -12.30
N ASP A 122 8.36 -13.26 -13.31
CA ASP A 122 8.89 -13.14 -14.69
C ASP A 122 8.45 -11.84 -15.40
N SER A 123 7.90 -10.88 -14.65
CA SER A 123 7.40 -9.61 -15.15
C SER A 123 7.97 -8.42 -14.37
N VAL A 124 8.13 -7.30 -15.06
CA VAL A 124 8.50 -6.02 -14.43
C VAL A 124 7.35 -5.58 -13.54
N GLY A 125 7.55 -5.69 -12.23
CA GLY A 125 6.53 -5.27 -11.27
C GLY A 125 6.46 -3.75 -11.13
N ILE A 126 5.25 -3.21 -11.13
CA ILE A 126 5.00 -1.79 -10.85
C ILE A 126 4.65 -1.64 -9.37
N ILE A 127 5.34 -0.73 -8.68
CA ILE A 127 5.02 -0.37 -7.29
C ILE A 127 4.65 1.11 -7.25
N VAL A 128 3.43 1.39 -6.86
CA VAL A 128 2.90 2.76 -6.71
C VAL A 128 2.75 3.07 -5.23
N LEU A 129 3.30 4.20 -4.80
CA LEU A 129 3.09 4.77 -3.46
C LEU A 129 2.26 6.04 -3.60
N ILE A 130 1.04 6.04 -3.07
CA ILE A 130 0.18 7.23 -3.09
C ILE A 130 0.54 8.13 -1.92
N MET A 131 0.85 9.38 -2.22
CA MET A 131 1.33 10.36 -1.26
C MET A 131 0.51 11.65 -1.39
N THR A 132 0.12 12.21 -0.25
CA THR A 132 -0.50 13.53 -0.19
C THR A 132 0.58 14.59 -0.01
N SER A 133 0.73 15.47 -0.99
CA SER A 133 1.73 16.56 -0.96
C SER A 133 1.50 17.51 0.21
N GLY A 134 2.56 18.08 0.75
CA GLY A 134 2.53 18.98 1.90
C GLY A 134 2.24 18.29 3.24
N THR A 135 2.33 16.97 3.31
CA THR A 135 2.06 16.19 4.53
C THR A 135 3.27 15.40 5.02
N GLN A 136 3.12 14.75 6.18
CA GLN A 136 4.12 13.83 6.71
C GLN A 136 4.43 12.65 5.78
N GLU A 137 3.55 12.35 4.82
CA GLU A 137 3.77 11.25 3.86
C GLU A 137 4.97 11.50 2.95
N GLU A 138 5.33 12.75 2.65
CA GLU A 138 6.55 13.08 1.91
C GLU A 138 7.81 12.62 2.67
N VAL A 139 7.84 12.85 3.99
CA VAL A 139 8.95 12.39 4.84
C VAL A 139 8.98 10.87 4.90
N TRP A 140 7.82 10.23 5.00
CA TRP A 140 7.73 8.76 4.99
C TRP A 140 8.16 8.18 3.64
N PHE A 141 7.79 8.82 2.54
CA PHE A 141 8.23 8.42 1.21
C PHE A 141 9.75 8.50 1.09
N LYS A 142 10.36 9.64 1.46
CA LYS A 142 11.81 9.82 1.46
C LYS A 142 12.52 8.72 2.27
N ASN A 143 12.04 8.47 3.49
CA ASN A 143 12.61 7.42 4.34
C ASN A 143 12.39 6.01 3.76
N ALA A 144 11.26 5.76 3.10
CA ALA A 144 10.94 4.49 2.50
C ALA A 144 11.76 4.20 1.24
N THR A 145 12.19 5.19 0.52
CA THR A 145 12.97 5.07 -0.72
C THR A 145 14.47 5.29 -0.52
N GLU A 146 14.90 5.64 0.68
CA GLU A 146 16.31 5.84 1.01
C GLU A 146 17.15 4.59 0.68
N GLY A 147 18.22 4.78 -0.07
CA GLY A 147 19.13 3.70 -0.49
C GLY A 147 18.59 2.81 -1.63
N LEU A 148 17.45 3.15 -2.25
CA LEU A 148 17.05 2.59 -3.53
C LEU A 148 17.79 3.31 -4.68
N ASN A 149 17.95 2.61 -5.80
CA ASN A 149 18.47 3.21 -7.02
C ASN A 149 17.50 4.28 -7.54
N SER A 150 17.97 5.54 -7.63
CA SER A 150 17.16 6.67 -8.07
C SER A 150 16.56 6.51 -9.47
N ASN A 151 17.21 5.74 -10.34
CA ASN A 151 16.70 5.45 -11.68
C ASN A 151 15.41 4.60 -11.69
N TRP A 152 15.05 4.01 -10.55
CA TRP A 152 13.82 3.21 -10.39
C TRP A 152 12.70 3.97 -9.69
N ILE A 153 12.95 5.23 -9.32
CA ILE A 153 12.01 6.05 -8.55
C ILE A 153 11.56 7.22 -9.41
N TYR A 154 10.27 7.27 -9.68
CA TYR A 154 9.64 8.38 -10.38
C TYR A 154 8.61 9.01 -9.46
N THR A 155 8.73 10.34 -9.26
CA THR A 155 7.71 11.12 -8.56
C THR A 155 6.95 11.92 -9.60
N THR A 156 5.65 11.70 -9.68
CA THR A 156 4.80 12.30 -10.71
C THR A 156 3.40 12.56 -10.18
N SER A 157 2.59 13.30 -10.92
CA SER A 157 1.17 13.47 -10.62
C SER A 157 0.38 12.18 -10.91
N VAL A 158 -0.80 12.08 -10.32
CA VAL A 158 -1.71 10.94 -10.57
C VAL A 158 -2.09 10.89 -12.05
N ASP A 159 -2.43 12.03 -12.66
CA ASP A 159 -2.83 12.12 -14.06
C ASP A 159 -1.72 11.66 -15.00
N GLU A 160 -0.48 12.00 -14.69
CA GLU A 160 0.67 11.59 -15.50
C GLU A 160 0.92 10.08 -15.41
N ILE A 161 0.82 9.47 -14.22
CA ILE A 161 0.99 8.02 -14.10
C ILE A 161 -0.12 7.28 -14.82
N ILE A 162 -1.38 7.74 -14.69
CA ILE A 162 -2.54 7.15 -15.36
C ILE A 162 -2.41 7.23 -16.88
N SER A 163 -1.78 8.27 -17.42
CA SER A 163 -1.58 8.41 -18.86
C SER A 163 -0.47 7.51 -19.42
N LYS A 164 0.40 6.98 -18.56
CA LYS A 164 1.57 6.17 -18.95
C LYS A 164 1.36 4.66 -18.80
N ILE A 165 0.31 4.24 -18.08
CA ILE A 165 -0.09 2.83 -17.90
C ILE A 165 -1.34 2.50 -18.69
#